data_6933b02c58a86b19049e65ffe0be8557
#
_entry.id   6933b02c58a86b19049e65ffe0be8557
#
_cell.length_a   1.000
_cell.length_b   1.000
_cell.length_c   1.000
_cell.angle_alpha   90.00
_cell.angle_beta   90.00
_cell.angle_gamma   90.00
#
_symmetry.space_group_name_H-M   'P 1'
#
loop_
_entity.id
_entity.type
_entity.pdbx_description
1 polymer ?
#
loop_
_entity_poly.entity_id
_entity_poly.type
_entity_poly.pdbx_seq_one_letter_code
_entity_poly.pdbx_strand_id
1 'polypeptide(L)'
;MKLITAQDISKIGFNTLFRDAIRYLEEDIGRWQEFKKSVRHATHFEHGVFELMPCADEKYYTYKYVNAHPANPSRGKLSIVALGMLADVATGYPQMVCDMTLLTALRTAAMSAVAAKHLARKDSRVLGLIGTGAQSEFQTHAMLSLFDIEEIRHFDRDTHAIEKYARNMSTSGMHLIACKNAEEVVQGIDILSTCICEKTKVELFPYEAIRDARGLYINAIGGDCPGKTELDPQVLRNARIVVEYFEQTKEEGEIQNLKGEVFSHDELWEVVQHKKPGRIADELIVFDSVGFGLADFSVMRMLYERGIGDDTELLPRPRDSKDLFSIFSEQVS
;
A
#
# COMPACT_ATOMS: atom_id res chain seq x y z
N MET A 1 2.75 -21.34 17.53
CA MET A 1 2.73 -20.37 16.43
C MET A 1 1.30 -19.87 16.27
N LYS A 2 1.10 -18.54 16.07
CA LYS A 2 -0.24 -17.98 15.82
C LYS A 2 -0.68 -18.17 14.37
N LEU A 3 -1.94 -18.53 14.16
CA LEU A 3 -2.62 -18.48 12.87
C LEU A 3 -3.69 -17.40 12.94
N ILE A 4 -3.60 -16.38 12.05
CA ILE A 4 -4.53 -15.24 12.04
C ILE A 4 -5.24 -15.21 10.68
N THR A 5 -6.53 -15.43 10.70
CA THR A 5 -7.37 -15.43 9.50
C THR A 5 -7.90 -14.02 9.16
N ALA A 6 -8.40 -13.84 7.94
CA ALA A 6 -9.10 -12.62 7.56
C ALA A 6 -10.31 -12.31 8.46
N GLN A 7 -10.98 -13.37 8.99
CA GLN A 7 -12.08 -13.21 9.92
C GLN A 7 -11.62 -12.66 11.28
N ASP A 8 -10.46 -13.08 11.79
CA ASP A 8 -9.92 -12.55 13.04
C ASP A 8 -9.52 -11.10 12.90
N ILE A 9 -8.93 -10.73 11.77
CA ILE A 9 -8.60 -9.35 11.42
C ILE A 9 -9.87 -8.49 11.34
N SER A 10 -10.92 -8.97 10.67
CA SER A 10 -12.17 -8.22 10.52
C SER A 10 -12.88 -7.93 11.84
N LYS A 11 -12.78 -8.81 12.84
CA LYS A 11 -13.37 -8.64 14.19
C LYS A 11 -12.77 -7.46 14.96
N ILE A 12 -11.55 -7.00 14.61
CA ILE A 12 -10.94 -5.82 15.26
C ILE A 12 -11.71 -4.54 14.91
N GLY A 13 -12.37 -4.53 13.78
CA GLY A 13 -13.08 -3.38 13.22
C GLY A 13 -12.15 -2.41 12.50
N PHE A 14 -12.62 -1.91 11.35
CA PHE A 14 -11.82 -1.14 10.40
C PHE A 14 -11.11 0.06 11.02
N ASN A 15 -11.84 0.93 11.73
CA ASN A 15 -11.28 2.18 12.28
C ASN A 15 -10.14 1.94 13.29
N THR A 16 -10.28 0.92 14.14
CA THR A 16 -9.25 0.56 15.12
C THR A 16 -8.01 0.00 14.42
N LEU A 17 -8.23 -0.93 13.50
CA LEU A 17 -7.16 -1.57 12.74
C LEU A 17 -6.39 -0.55 11.89
N PHE A 18 -7.11 0.37 11.24
CA PHE A 18 -6.53 1.37 10.35
C PHE A 18 -5.69 2.41 11.13
N ARG A 19 -6.23 2.93 12.24
CA ARG A 19 -5.48 3.86 13.12
C ARG A 19 -4.19 3.23 13.63
N ASP A 20 -4.26 1.96 14.06
CA ASP A 20 -3.07 1.27 14.55
C ASP A 20 -2.07 0.98 13.41
N ALA A 21 -2.54 0.62 12.22
CA ALA A 21 -1.67 0.43 11.07
C ALA A 21 -0.88 1.70 10.72
N ILE A 22 -1.54 2.88 10.72
CA ILE A 22 -0.88 4.17 10.50
C ILE A 22 0.19 4.39 11.57
N ARG A 23 -0.14 4.19 12.86
CA ARG A 23 0.79 4.41 13.97
C ARG A 23 2.01 3.50 13.87
N TYR A 24 1.82 2.18 13.70
CA TYR A 24 2.93 1.22 13.59
C TYR A 24 3.81 1.50 12.38
N LEU A 25 3.19 1.88 11.25
CA LEU A 25 3.93 2.20 10.04
C LEU A 25 4.75 3.49 10.20
N GLU A 26 4.18 4.54 10.77
CA GLU A 26 4.90 5.80 11.02
C GLU A 26 6.07 5.60 12.01
N GLU A 27 5.87 4.79 13.07
CA GLU A 27 6.94 4.38 13.99
C GLU A 27 8.07 3.65 13.24
N ASP A 28 7.75 2.70 12.38
CA ASP A 28 8.75 1.91 11.66
C ASP A 28 9.47 2.73 10.58
N ILE A 29 8.79 3.64 9.88
CA ILE A 29 9.43 4.60 8.99
C ILE A 29 10.37 5.53 9.79
N GLY A 30 9.97 5.91 11.01
CA GLY A 30 10.79 6.74 11.92
C GLY A 30 12.09 6.07 12.35
N ARG A 31 12.18 4.73 12.32
CA ARG A 31 13.39 3.95 12.63
C ARG A 31 13.98 3.24 11.38
N TRP A 32 13.84 3.85 10.22
CA TRP A 32 14.21 3.32 8.91
C TRP A 32 15.55 2.62 8.80
N GLN A 33 16.59 3.15 9.49
CA GLN A 33 17.96 2.65 9.44
C GLN A 33 18.14 1.32 10.18
N GLU A 34 17.22 0.96 11.08
CA GLU A 34 17.27 -0.29 11.84
C GLU A 34 16.83 -1.49 11.00
N PHE A 35 16.21 -1.25 9.84
CA PHE A 35 15.67 -2.31 9.00
C PHE A 35 16.65 -2.84 7.96
N LYS A 36 16.69 -4.15 7.81
CA LYS A 36 17.23 -4.85 6.65
C LYS A 36 16.14 -4.92 5.59
N LYS A 37 16.26 -4.09 4.59
CA LYS A 37 15.30 -3.93 3.48
C LYS A 37 15.86 -4.55 2.21
N SER A 38 14.99 -5.13 1.39
CA SER A 38 15.30 -5.55 0.03
C SER A 38 14.14 -5.22 -0.89
N VAL A 39 14.44 -5.04 -2.16
CA VAL A 39 13.40 -4.99 -3.20
C VAL A 39 12.65 -6.32 -3.23
N ARG A 40 11.43 -6.31 -3.73
CA ARG A 40 10.64 -7.53 -3.89
C ARG A 40 11.30 -8.50 -4.86
N HIS A 41 11.15 -9.78 -4.59
CA HIS A 41 11.49 -10.81 -5.56
C HIS A 41 10.22 -11.17 -6.34
N ALA A 42 10.22 -10.89 -7.65
CA ALA A 42 9.08 -11.14 -8.52
C ALA A 42 9.38 -12.26 -9.52
N THR A 43 8.42 -13.17 -9.73
CA THR A 43 8.44 -14.19 -10.77
C THR A 43 7.23 -13.99 -11.67
N HIS A 44 7.48 -13.59 -12.91
CA HIS A 44 6.46 -13.25 -13.90
C HIS A 44 6.03 -14.45 -14.73
N PHE A 45 4.73 -14.54 -15.00
CA PHE A 45 4.10 -15.52 -15.88
C PHE A 45 3.14 -14.80 -16.83
N GLU A 46 2.73 -15.48 -17.90
CA GLU A 46 1.75 -14.96 -18.86
C GLU A 46 0.46 -14.46 -18.19
N HIS A 47 0.01 -15.13 -17.14
CA HIS A 47 -1.28 -14.86 -16.49
C HIS A 47 -1.19 -14.01 -15.22
N GLY A 48 0.02 -13.69 -14.76
CA GLY A 48 0.21 -12.94 -13.52
C GLY A 48 1.62 -12.99 -12.97
N VAL A 49 1.79 -12.51 -11.73
CA VAL A 49 3.06 -12.45 -11.04
C VAL A 49 2.91 -13.03 -9.63
N PHE A 50 3.98 -13.65 -9.16
CA PHE A 50 4.15 -14.04 -7.76
C PHE A 50 5.33 -13.26 -7.17
N GLU A 51 5.16 -12.74 -5.97
CA GLU A 51 6.15 -11.90 -5.32
C GLU A 51 6.40 -12.33 -3.88
N LEU A 52 7.66 -12.19 -3.45
CA LEU A 52 8.08 -12.29 -2.06
C LEU A 52 8.65 -10.94 -1.63
N MET A 53 8.19 -10.44 -0.49
CA MET A 53 8.54 -9.12 0.02
C MET A 53 9.08 -9.25 1.47
N PRO A 54 10.39 -9.53 1.63
CA PRO A 54 10.99 -9.67 2.95
C PRO A 54 11.37 -8.32 3.57
N CYS A 55 11.30 -8.27 4.91
CA CYS A 55 11.82 -7.17 5.73
C CYS A 55 12.16 -7.70 7.12
N ALA A 56 13.19 -7.13 7.76
CA ALA A 56 13.56 -7.52 9.11
C ALA A 56 14.11 -6.33 9.90
N ASP A 57 13.87 -6.32 11.21
CA ASP A 57 14.65 -5.57 12.20
C ASP A 57 15.51 -6.52 13.04
N GLU A 58 16.01 -6.08 14.20
CA GLU A 58 16.82 -6.91 15.10
C GLU A 58 15.99 -8.01 15.79
N LYS A 59 14.67 -7.87 15.87
CA LYS A 59 13.78 -8.75 16.64
C LYS A 59 12.97 -9.69 15.75
N TYR A 60 12.41 -9.16 14.66
CA TYR A 60 11.51 -9.89 13.78
C TYR A 60 12.01 -9.92 12.34
N TYR A 61 11.85 -11.08 11.71
CA TYR A 61 11.92 -11.26 10.28
C TYR A 61 10.50 -11.49 9.73
N THR A 62 10.12 -10.78 8.69
CA THR A 62 8.84 -11.01 8.02
C THR A 62 9.04 -11.24 6.53
N TYR A 63 8.13 -11.98 5.93
CA TYR A 63 7.93 -11.93 4.49
C TYR A 63 6.44 -12.03 4.17
N LYS A 64 6.06 -11.38 3.08
CA LYS A 64 4.76 -11.54 2.44
C LYS A 64 4.95 -12.29 1.13
N TYR A 65 4.17 -13.35 0.94
CA TYR A 65 3.84 -13.90 -0.37
C TYR A 65 2.62 -13.14 -0.89
N VAL A 66 2.67 -12.69 -2.14
CA VAL A 66 1.51 -12.09 -2.83
C VAL A 66 1.52 -12.49 -4.29
N ASN A 67 0.33 -12.62 -4.87
CA ASN A 67 0.16 -12.78 -6.30
C ASN A 67 -0.65 -11.60 -6.87
N ALA A 68 -0.47 -11.31 -8.16
CA ALA A 68 -1.38 -10.46 -8.92
C ALA A 68 -1.78 -11.17 -10.22
N HIS A 69 -3.06 -11.54 -10.30
CA HIS A 69 -3.66 -12.25 -11.45
C HIS A 69 -4.91 -11.49 -11.94
N PRO A 70 -4.75 -10.48 -12.80
CA PRO A 70 -5.85 -9.56 -13.18
C PRO A 70 -7.06 -10.23 -13.84
N ALA A 71 -6.89 -11.40 -14.46
CA ALA A 71 -8.00 -12.16 -15.06
C ALA A 71 -8.85 -12.96 -14.04
N ASN A 72 -8.45 -13.01 -12.78
CA ASN A 72 -9.14 -13.79 -11.75
C ASN A 72 -10.60 -13.36 -11.49
N PRO A 73 -10.97 -12.06 -11.52
CA PRO A 73 -12.37 -11.66 -11.31
C PRO A 73 -13.34 -12.29 -12.31
N SER A 74 -12.96 -12.49 -13.57
CA SER A 74 -13.79 -13.20 -14.55
C SER A 74 -14.04 -14.68 -14.22
N ARG A 75 -13.28 -15.22 -13.25
CA ARG A 75 -13.37 -16.60 -12.73
C ARG A 75 -13.92 -16.65 -11.29
N GLY A 76 -14.49 -15.54 -10.79
CA GLY A 76 -14.99 -15.44 -9.41
C GLY A 76 -13.92 -15.50 -8.34
N LYS A 77 -12.67 -15.15 -8.67
CA LYS A 77 -11.51 -15.14 -7.72
C LYS A 77 -10.96 -13.74 -7.54
N LEU A 78 -10.33 -13.49 -6.40
CA LEU A 78 -9.63 -12.24 -6.14
C LEU A 78 -8.42 -12.09 -7.07
N SER A 79 -8.21 -10.87 -7.58
CA SER A 79 -7.02 -10.55 -8.39
C SER A 79 -5.74 -10.69 -7.59
N ILE A 80 -5.79 -10.33 -6.31
CA ILE A 80 -4.68 -10.34 -5.36
C ILE A 80 -5.05 -11.22 -4.18
N VAL A 81 -4.16 -12.16 -3.83
CA VAL A 81 -4.22 -12.97 -2.62
C VAL A 81 -2.83 -12.96 -1.99
N ALA A 82 -2.76 -12.84 -0.68
CA ALA A 82 -1.50 -12.76 0.01
C ALA A 82 -1.51 -13.48 1.37
N LEU A 83 -0.35 -14.02 1.75
CA LEU A 83 -0.08 -14.60 3.06
C LEU A 83 1.19 -13.98 3.63
N GLY A 84 1.25 -13.82 4.94
CA GLY A 84 2.42 -13.32 5.64
C GLY A 84 2.91 -14.27 6.72
N MET A 85 4.21 -14.23 6.96
CA MET A 85 4.84 -14.92 8.09
C MET A 85 5.72 -13.94 8.87
N LEU A 86 5.69 -14.06 10.19
CA LEU A 86 6.62 -13.38 11.11
C LEU A 86 7.39 -14.45 11.91
N ALA A 87 8.71 -14.31 11.96
CA ALA A 87 9.61 -15.16 12.71
C ALA A 87 10.45 -14.36 13.71
N ASP A 88 10.86 -15.01 14.78
CA ASP A 88 11.85 -14.50 15.74
C ASP A 88 13.26 -14.57 15.15
N VAL A 89 13.98 -13.45 15.13
CA VAL A 89 15.33 -13.39 14.53
C VAL A 89 16.36 -14.20 15.33
N ALA A 90 16.22 -14.25 16.66
CA ALA A 90 17.21 -14.95 17.50
C ALA A 90 17.20 -16.48 17.30
N THR A 91 16.04 -17.04 17.02
CA THR A 91 15.86 -18.50 16.88
C THR A 91 15.53 -18.96 15.48
N GLY A 92 15.07 -18.05 14.61
CA GLY A 92 14.54 -18.36 13.29
C GLY A 92 13.15 -19.01 13.30
N TYR A 93 12.53 -19.19 14.49
CA TYR A 93 11.23 -19.86 14.59
C TYR A 93 10.08 -18.96 14.11
N PRO A 94 9.23 -19.48 13.20
CA PRO A 94 7.96 -18.82 12.86
C PRO A 94 7.08 -18.66 14.08
N GLN A 95 6.64 -17.42 14.33
CA GLN A 95 5.78 -17.06 15.45
C GLN A 95 4.33 -16.86 15.00
N MET A 96 4.13 -16.45 13.74
CA MET A 96 2.82 -16.14 13.19
C MET A 96 2.77 -16.42 11.68
N VAL A 97 1.63 -16.92 11.24
CA VAL A 97 1.17 -16.89 9.83
C VAL A 97 -0.17 -16.18 9.79
N CYS A 98 -0.38 -15.28 8.84
CA CYS A 98 -1.60 -14.48 8.76
C CYS A 98 -2.07 -14.25 7.31
N ASP A 99 -3.38 -13.95 7.17
CA ASP A 99 -3.88 -13.35 5.94
C ASP A 99 -3.22 -11.99 5.71
N MET A 100 -2.72 -11.81 4.50
CA MET A 100 -2.21 -10.52 4.05
C MET A 100 -3.02 -9.91 2.91
N THR A 101 -4.07 -10.58 2.44
CA THR A 101 -4.93 -10.06 1.38
C THR A 101 -5.62 -8.78 1.83
N LEU A 102 -6.33 -8.84 2.94
CA LEU A 102 -6.98 -7.68 3.56
C LEU A 102 -5.95 -6.66 4.06
N LEU A 103 -4.88 -7.15 4.69
CA LEU A 103 -3.83 -6.29 5.22
C LEU A 103 -3.01 -5.59 4.13
N THR A 104 -2.87 -6.14 2.93
CA THR A 104 -2.23 -5.45 1.81
C THR A 104 -3.02 -4.20 1.41
N ALA A 105 -4.34 -4.29 1.33
CA ALA A 105 -5.16 -3.12 1.06
C ALA A 105 -5.03 -2.06 2.18
N LEU A 106 -5.12 -2.51 3.43
CA LEU A 106 -5.02 -1.65 4.61
C LEU A 106 -3.66 -0.94 4.71
N ARG A 107 -2.51 -1.68 4.57
CA ARG A 107 -1.16 -1.10 4.71
C ARG A 107 -0.83 -0.13 3.58
N THR A 108 -1.37 -0.37 2.38
CA THR A 108 -1.20 0.55 1.25
C THR A 108 -1.88 1.89 1.56
N ALA A 109 -3.11 1.86 2.07
CA ALA A 109 -3.81 3.07 2.48
C ALA A 109 -3.18 3.73 3.72
N ALA A 110 -2.64 2.96 4.66
CA ALA A 110 -1.90 3.49 5.80
C ALA A 110 -0.62 4.21 5.37
N MET A 111 0.12 3.70 4.37
CA MET A 111 1.27 4.38 3.77
C MET A 111 0.86 5.70 3.13
N SER A 112 -0.23 5.71 2.35
CA SER A 112 -0.80 6.93 1.77
C SER A 112 -1.19 7.95 2.85
N ALA A 113 -1.75 7.49 3.97
CA ALA A 113 -2.08 8.36 5.11
C ALA A 113 -0.83 8.96 5.77
N VAL A 114 0.21 8.16 6.02
CA VAL A 114 1.47 8.67 6.57
C VAL A 114 2.08 9.72 5.64
N ALA A 115 2.14 9.45 4.34
CA ALA A 115 2.67 10.41 3.36
C ALA A 115 1.82 11.68 3.31
N ALA A 116 0.50 11.58 3.18
CA ALA A 116 -0.41 12.73 3.11
C ALA A 116 -0.35 13.60 4.37
N LYS A 117 -0.17 13.01 5.56
CA LYS A 117 0.00 13.73 6.83
C LYS A 117 1.12 14.75 6.78
N HIS A 118 2.20 14.45 6.05
CA HIS A 118 3.38 15.30 5.94
C HIS A 118 3.39 16.16 4.66
N LEU A 119 2.74 15.69 3.59
CA LEU A 119 2.89 16.24 2.23
C LEU A 119 1.66 16.94 1.68
N ALA A 120 0.45 16.65 2.18
CA ALA A 120 -0.76 17.35 1.76
C ALA A 120 -0.99 18.64 2.57
N ARG A 121 -1.79 19.57 2.02
CA ARG A 121 -2.23 20.75 2.75
C ARG A 121 -3.18 20.35 3.87
N LYS A 122 -3.05 20.99 5.04
CA LYS A 122 -3.90 20.70 6.20
C LYS A 122 -5.36 21.11 6.04
N ASP A 123 -5.60 22.07 5.17
CA ASP A 123 -6.92 22.63 4.83
C ASP A 123 -7.55 21.96 3.60
N SER A 124 -7.03 20.81 3.16
CA SER A 124 -7.60 20.05 2.04
C SER A 124 -9.04 19.65 2.30
N ARG A 125 -9.92 19.91 1.31
CA ARG A 125 -11.37 19.67 1.36
C ARG A 125 -11.90 18.80 0.21
N VAL A 126 -11.20 18.78 -0.92
CA VAL A 126 -11.66 18.11 -2.13
C VAL A 126 -10.69 17.00 -2.50
N LEU A 127 -11.19 15.76 -2.50
CA LEU A 127 -10.45 14.56 -2.89
C LEU A 127 -10.85 14.15 -4.30
N GLY A 128 -9.88 14.00 -5.19
CA GLY A 128 -9.99 13.31 -6.46
C GLY A 128 -9.57 11.85 -6.34
N LEU A 129 -10.32 10.95 -6.95
CA LEU A 129 -10.00 9.52 -7.00
C LEU A 129 -10.16 8.99 -8.43
N ILE A 130 -9.07 8.50 -9.02
CA ILE A 130 -9.09 7.85 -10.33
C ILE A 130 -8.77 6.37 -10.14
N GLY A 131 -9.75 5.52 -10.48
CA GLY A 131 -9.79 4.10 -10.14
C GLY A 131 -10.66 3.82 -8.92
N THR A 132 -11.80 3.14 -9.12
CA THR A 132 -12.75 2.77 -8.05
C THR A 132 -12.73 1.27 -7.77
N GLY A 133 -11.56 0.62 -8.00
CA GLY A 133 -11.30 -0.79 -7.74
C GLY A 133 -11.19 -1.13 -6.25
N ALA A 134 -10.45 -2.21 -5.93
CA ALA A 134 -10.36 -2.74 -4.56
C ALA A 134 -9.65 -1.80 -3.55
N GLN A 135 -8.80 -0.88 -4.02
CA GLN A 135 -8.10 0.08 -3.16
C GLN A 135 -8.91 1.33 -2.81
N SER A 136 -9.92 1.64 -3.60
CA SER A 136 -10.57 2.95 -3.58
C SER A 136 -11.15 3.35 -2.22
N GLU A 137 -11.89 2.46 -1.57
CA GLU A 137 -12.48 2.73 -0.25
C GLU A 137 -11.39 2.92 0.82
N PHE A 138 -10.33 2.10 0.79
CA PHE A 138 -9.22 2.21 1.73
C PHE A 138 -8.48 3.54 1.56
N GLN A 139 -8.21 3.95 0.31
CA GLN A 139 -7.56 5.24 0.02
C GLN A 139 -8.43 6.43 0.42
N THR A 140 -9.72 6.34 0.18
CA THR A 140 -10.67 7.37 0.64
C THR A 140 -10.65 7.48 2.16
N HIS A 141 -10.75 6.37 2.89
CA HIS A 141 -10.68 6.39 4.35
C HIS A 141 -9.33 6.88 4.89
N ALA A 142 -8.23 6.67 4.16
CA ALA A 142 -6.95 7.25 4.50
C ALA A 142 -7.02 8.78 4.55
N MET A 143 -7.58 9.41 3.55
CA MET A 143 -7.70 10.86 3.48
C MET A 143 -8.73 11.40 4.48
N LEU A 144 -9.88 10.73 4.62
CA LEU A 144 -10.91 11.10 5.61
C LEU A 144 -10.42 10.99 7.06
N SER A 145 -9.43 10.16 7.35
CA SER A 145 -8.85 10.05 8.70
C SER A 145 -7.97 11.22 9.10
N LEU A 146 -7.55 12.05 8.15
CA LEU A 146 -6.57 13.13 8.33
C LEU A 146 -7.11 14.52 8.02
N PHE A 147 -8.08 14.61 7.11
CA PHE A 147 -8.57 15.87 6.55
C PHE A 147 -10.10 15.95 6.64
N ASP A 148 -10.60 17.14 6.78
CA ASP A 148 -12.05 17.43 6.74
C ASP A 148 -12.53 17.50 5.28
N ILE A 149 -12.44 16.37 4.56
CA ILE A 149 -12.88 16.27 3.17
C ILE A 149 -14.39 16.45 3.11
N GLU A 150 -14.86 17.34 2.24
CA GLU A 150 -16.27 17.67 2.03
C GLU A 150 -16.81 17.08 0.72
N GLU A 151 -15.94 16.96 -0.29
CA GLU A 151 -16.30 16.50 -1.62
C GLU A 151 -15.31 15.45 -2.12
N ILE A 152 -15.84 14.41 -2.77
CA ILE A 152 -15.05 13.36 -3.43
C ILE A 152 -15.48 13.27 -4.89
N ARG A 153 -14.57 13.58 -5.80
CA ARG A 153 -14.74 13.39 -7.24
C ARG A 153 -14.09 12.11 -7.67
N HIS A 154 -14.82 11.23 -8.33
CA HIS A 154 -14.28 9.94 -8.70
C HIS A 154 -14.60 9.55 -10.13
N PHE A 155 -13.72 8.77 -10.72
CA PHE A 155 -13.88 8.23 -12.07
C PHE A 155 -13.29 6.83 -12.18
N ASP A 156 -13.96 5.98 -12.94
CA ASP A 156 -13.46 4.70 -13.43
C ASP A 156 -14.06 4.44 -14.81
N ARG A 157 -13.42 3.58 -15.60
CA ARG A 157 -13.99 3.09 -16.88
C ARG A 157 -15.04 2.03 -16.66
N ASP A 158 -14.98 1.31 -15.54
CA ASP A 158 -15.95 0.27 -15.15
C ASP A 158 -17.07 0.88 -14.30
N THR A 159 -18.25 0.99 -14.92
CA THR A 159 -19.45 1.50 -14.25
C THR A 159 -19.86 0.67 -13.03
N HIS A 160 -19.62 -0.65 -13.06
CA HIS A 160 -19.89 -1.51 -11.91
C HIS A 160 -18.95 -1.18 -10.71
N ALA A 161 -17.69 -0.85 -10.99
CA ALA A 161 -16.76 -0.39 -9.94
C ALA A 161 -17.21 0.96 -9.36
N ILE A 162 -17.70 1.90 -10.18
CA ILE A 162 -18.27 3.18 -9.72
C ILE A 162 -19.48 2.93 -8.81
N GLU A 163 -20.42 2.09 -9.21
CA GLU A 163 -21.61 1.76 -8.41
C GLU A 163 -21.25 1.07 -7.09
N LYS A 164 -20.28 0.15 -7.10
CA LYS A 164 -19.75 -0.51 -5.91
C LYS A 164 -19.17 0.53 -4.94
N TYR A 165 -18.32 1.43 -5.43
CA TYR A 165 -17.71 2.48 -4.63
C TYR A 165 -18.77 3.43 -4.03
N ALA A 166 -19.69 3.94 -4.84
CA ALA A 166 -20.77 4.80 -4.37
C ALA A 166 -21.63 4.15 -3.29
N ARG A 167 -21.96 2.86 -3.45
CA ARG A 167 -22.70 2.09 -2.45
C ARG A 167 -21.93 1.95 -1.14
N ASN A 168 -20.64 1.61 -1.20
CA ASN A 168 -19.81 1.41 -0.01
C ASN A 168 -19.55 2.74 0.73
N MET A 169 -19.45 3.84 0.01
CA MET A 169 -19.22 5.17 0.59
C MET A 169 -20.49 5.96 0.93
N SER A 170 -21.70 5.41 0.68
CA SER A 170 -22.98 6.11 0.88
C SER A 170 -23.22 6.61 2.30
N THR A 171 -22.61 5.98 3.30
CA THR A 171 -22.74 6.35 4.72
C THR A 171 -21.61 7.27 5.22
N SER A 172 -20.69 7.66 4.37
CA SER A 172 -19.55 8.51 4.74
C SER A 172 -19.92 9.96 5.07
N GLY A 173 -21.11 10.41 4.65
CA GLY A 173 -21.57 11.79 4.80
C GLY A 173 -20.95 12.77 3.79
N MET A 174 -20.12 12.28 2.87
CA MET A 174 -19.42 13.09 1.88
C MET A 174 -20.27 13.31 0.63
N HIS A 175 -20.04 14.47 -0.04
CA HIS A 175 -20.61 14.72 -1.36
C HIS A 175 -19.81 13.94 -2.42
N LEU A 176 -20.41 12.86 -2.95
CA LEU A 176 -19.80 12.02 -3.97
C LEU A 176 -20.22 12.48 -5.37
N ILE A 177 -19.25 12.77 -6.24
CA ILE A 177 -19.46 13.18 -7.63
C ILE A 177 -18.79 12.18 -8.55
N ALA A 178 -19.59 11.42 -9.31
CA ALA A 178 -19.10 10.59 -10.39
C ALA A 178 -18.81 11.46 -11.61
N CYS A 179 -17.55 11.59 -11.98
CA CYS A 179 -17.09 12.36 -13.13
C CYS A 179 -17.13 11.55 -14.42
N LYS A 180 -17.16 12.23 -15.57
CA LYS A 180 -17.22 11.60 -16.89
C LYS A 180 -15.88 11.10 -17.38
N ASN A 181 -14.80 11.71 -16.91
CA ASN A 181 -13.41 11.40 -17.27
C ASN A 181 -12.45 11.85 -16.15
N ALA A 182 -11.19 11.49 -16.28
CA ALA A 182 -10.14 11.84 -15.33
C ALA A 182 -9.83 13.35 -15.29
N GLU A 183 -9.94 14.04 -16.41
CA GLU A 183 -9.71 15.49 -16.48
C GLU A 183 -10.75 16.28 -15.65
N GLU A 184 -12.00 15.80 -15.62
CA GLU A 184 -13.05 16.41 -14.78
C GLU A 184 -12.76 16.17 -13.28
N VAL A 185 -12.17 15.02 -12.92
CA VAL A 185 -11.79 14.74 -11.53
C VAL A 185 -10.76 15.74 -11.01
N VAL A 186 -9.75 16.06 -11.82
CA VAL A 186 -8.60 16.86 -11.35
C VAL A 186 -8.85 18.38 -11.29
N GLN A 187 -10.05 18.86 -11.66
CA GLN A 187 -10.36 20.28 -11.63
C GLN A 187 -10.58 20.80 -10.21
N GLY A 188 -9.66 21.64 -9.70
CA GLY A 188 -9.83 22.32 -8.40
C GLY A 188 -9.86 21.39 -7.19
N ILE A 189 -9.19 20.26 -7.25
CA ILE A 189 -9.01 19.34 -6.11
C ILE A 189 -7.77 19.71 -5.30
N ASP A 190 -7.73 19.24 -4.05
CA ASP A 190 -6.59 19.44 -3.14
C ASP A 190 -5.69 18.20 -3.09
N ILE A 191 -6.29 17.03 -3.15
CA ILE A 191 -5.64 15.73 -3.09
C ILE A 191 -6.14 14.89 -4.27
N LEU A 192 -5.23 14.23 -4.98
CA LEU A 192 -5.55 13.21 -5.97
C LEU A 192 -4.99 11.86 -5.51
N SER A 193 -5.80 10.80 -5.57
CA SER A 193 -5.30 9.42 -5.49
C SER A 193 -5.54 8.71 -6.81
N THR A 194 -4.48 8.10 -7.38
CA THR A 194 -4.58 7.27 -8.59
C THR A 194 -4.32 5.82 -8.26
N CYS A 195 -5.22 4.92 -8.64
CA CYS A 195 -5.16 3.50 -8.30
C CYS A 195 -5.87 2.61 -9.32
N ILE A 196 -5.59 2.80 -10.62
CA ILE A 196 -6.19 1.96 -11.67
C ILE A 196 -5.48 0.60 -11.79
N CYS A 197 -6.19 -0.38 -12.33
CA CYS A 197 -5.67 -1.75 -12.54
C CYS A 197 -5.29 -2.00 -14.00
N GLU A 198 -4.73 -1.01 -14.69
CA GLU A 198 -4.20 -1.18 -16.04
C GLU A 198 -2.80 -1.80 -15.98
N LYS A 199 -2.41 -2.62 -16.96
CA LYS A 199 -1.10 -3.29 -16.98
C LYS A 199 -0.04 -2.55 -17.78
N THR A 200 -0.42 -1.49 -18.45
CA THR A 200 0.44 -0.76 -19.38
C THR A 200 0.54 0.69 -18.97
N LYS A 201 1.48 1.39 -19.59
CA LYS A 201 1.57 2.83 -19.47
C LYS A 201 0.28 3.48 -19.96
N VAL A 202 -0.31 4.30 -19.12
CA VAL A 202 -1.43 5.20 -19.45
C VAL A 202 -1.07 6.62 -19.03
N GLU A 203 -1.74 7.59 -19.61
CA GLU A 203 -1.73 8.97 -19.16
C GLU A 203 -3.18 9.33 -18.82
N LEU A 204 -3.49 9.39 -17.52
CA LEU A 204 -4.86 9.59 -17.04
C LEU A 204 -5.42 10.96 -17.42
N PHE A 205 -4.55 11.98 -17.41
CA PHE A 205 -4.85 13.35 -17.79
C PHE A 205 -3.55 14.04 -18.21
N PRO A 206 -3.60 15.04 -19.11
CA PRO A 206 -2.43 15.83 -19.49
C PRO A 206 -2.05 16.80 -18.35
N TYR A 207 -0.76 17.13 -18.24
CA TYR A 207 -0.25 18.09 -17.23
C TYR A 207 -0.99 19.44 -17.28
N GLU A 208 -1.40 19.89 -18.45
CA GLU A 208 -2.16 21.14 -18.65
C GLU A 208 -3.43 21.21 -17.83
N ALA A 209 -4.06 20.06 -17.55
CA ALA A 209 -5.28 20.00 -16.72
C ALA A 209 -5.06 20.41 -15.26
N ILE A 210 -3.80 20.34 -14.77
CA ILE A 210 -3.42 20.66 -13.39
C ILE A 210 -2.34 21.74 -13.29
N ARG A 211 -1.87 22.29 -14.40
CA ARG A 211 -0.75 23.24 -14.43
C ARG A 211 -0.94 24.45 -13.49
N ASP A 212 -2.15 24.91 -13.34
CA ASP A 212 -2.49 26.05 -12.50
C ASP A 212 -2.98 25.62 -11.09
N ALA A 213 -2.99 24.32 -10.80
CA ALA A 213 -3.37 23.79 -9.48
C ALA A 213 -2.29 24.09 -8.45
N ARG A 214 -2.61 24.96 -7.47
CA ARG A 214 -1.69 25.32 -6.39
C ARG A 214 -1.84 24.40 -5.21
N GLY A 215 -0.71 23.89 -4.72
CA GLY A 215 -0.67 23.05 -3.53
C GLY A 215 -1.31 21.68 -3.70
N LEU A 216 -1.50 21.20 -4.93
CA LEU A 216 -2.02 19.85 -5.20
C LEU A 216 -1.05 18.80 -4.67
N TYR A 217 -1.59 17.79 -3.98
CA TYR A 217 -0.90 16.58 -3.58
C TYR A 217 -1.43 15.39 -4.36
N ILE A 218 -0.53 14.68 -5.06
CA ILE A 218 -0.85 13.47 -5.82
C ILE A 218 -0.29 12.26 -5.09
N ASN A 219 -1.17 11.37 -4.69
CA ASN A 219 -0.89 10.07 -4.11
C ASN A 219 -0.95 9.02 -5.23
N ALA A 220 0.17 8.78 -5.89
CA ALA A 220 0.31 7.88 -7.02
C ALA A 220 0.64 6.46 -6.52
N ILE A 221 -0.34 5.57 -6.49
CA ILE A 221 -0.19 4.19 -6.01
C ILE A 221 -0.52 3.14 -7.06
N GLY A 222 -0.88 3.55 -8.26
CA GLY A 222 -1.28 2.64 -9.32
C GLY A 222 -0.10 2.10 -10.12
N GLY A 223 1.01 2.83 -10.23
CA GLY A 223 2.26 2.33 -10.79
C GLY A 223 2.93 1.37 -9.80
N ASP A 224 2.85 0.06 -10.02
CA ASP A 224 3.31 -0.95 -9.07
C ASP A 224 4.09 -2.10 -9.73
N CYS A 225 4.46 -1.95 -11.00
CA CYS A 225 5.30 -2.91 -11.71
C CYS A 225 6.02 -2.25 -12.91
N PRO A 226 7.07 -2.89 -13.43
CA PRO A 226 7.78 -2.38 -14.60
C PRO A 226 6.86 -2.17 -15.81
N GLY A 227 6.96 -0.99 -16.43
CA GLY A 227 6.16 -0.61 -17.61
C GLY A 227 4.75 -0.09 -17.31
N LYS A 228 4.32 -0.05 -16.06
CA LYS A 228 3.02 0.48 -15.63
C LYS A 228 3.19 1.86 -14.99
N THR A 229 2.58 2.88 -15.59
CA THR A 229 2.54 4.24 -15.05
C THR A 229 1.19 4.89 -15.39
N GLU A 230 0.77 5.85 -14.59
CA GLU A 230 -0.55 6.48 -14.67
C GLU A 230 -0.48 7.98 -14.97
N LEU A 231 0.67 8.62 -14.70
CA LEU A 231 0.83 10.06 -14.82
C LEU A 231 1.54 10.46 -16.13
N ASP A 232 1.15 11.61 -16.69
CA ASP A 232 1.93 12.32 -17.69
C ASP A 232 3.33 12.63 -17.11
N PRO A 233 4.43 12.30 -17.80
CA PRO A 233 5.80 12.62 -17.35
C PRO A 233 6.03 14.11 -17.04
N GLN A 234 5.26 15.03 -17.65
CA GLN A 234 5.32 16.46 -17.34
C GLN A 234 4.85 16.76 -15.91
N VAL A 235 3.95 15.98 -15.34
CA VAL A 235 3.56 16.10 -13.93
C VAL A 235 4.78 15.91 -13.04
N LEU A 236 5.55 14.83 -13.27
CA LEU A 236 6.75 14.53 -12.48
C LEU A 236 7.85 15.59 -12.64
N ARG A 237 8.05 16.11 -13.86
CA ARG A 237 9.06 17.16 -14.13
C ARG A 237 8.75 18.49 -13.44
N ASN A 238 7.50 18.73 -13.10
CA ASN A 238 7.03 19.98 -12.47
C ASN A 238 6.67 19.79 -10.98
N ALA A 239 6.82 18.60 -10.42
CA ALA A 239 6.49 18.28 -9.05
C ALA A 239 7.75 18.09 -8.19
N ARG A 240 7.60 18.32 -6.88
CA ARG A 240 8.47 17.71 -5.90
C ARG A 240 8.10 16.24 -5.79
N ILE A 241 9.05 15.36 -6.04
CA ILE A 241 8.84 13.91 -6.01
C ILE A 241 9.28 13.38 -4.65
N VAL A 242 8.39 12.65 -3.98
CA VAL A 242 8.70 11.90 -2.76
C VAL A 242 8.39 10.43 -3.04
N VAL A 243 9.36 9.55 -2.83
CA VAL A 243 9.20 8.12 -3.07
C VAL A 243 9.11 7.34 -1.76
N GLU A 244 8.50 6.18 -1.81
CA GLU A 244 8.41 5.29 -0.66
C GLU A 244 9.76 4.62 -0.33
N TYR A 245 10.37 3.96 -1.33
CA TYR A 245 11.68 3.31 -1.27
C TYR A 245 12.33 3.37 -2.65
N PHE A 246 13.33 4.21 -2.82
CA PHE A 246 13.87 4.54 -4.14
C PHE A 246 14.37 3.32 -4.92
N GLU A 247 15.08 2.38 -4.26
CA GLU A 247 15.64 1.21 -4.93
C GLU A 247 14.59 0.34 -5.64
N GLN A 248 13.35 0.34 -5.15
CA GLN A 248 12.24 -0.37 -5.77
C GLN A 248 11.40 0.54 -6.66
N THR A 249 11.11 1.77 -6.22
CA THR A 249 10.26 2.72 -6.94
C THR A 249 10.87 3.11 -8.31
N LYS A 250 12.19 3.19 -8.43
CA LYS A 250 12.86 3.52 -9.70
C LYS A 250 12.59 2.53 -10.84
N GLU A 251 12.24 1.28 -10.51
CA GLU A 251 11.97 0.23 -11.52
C GLU A 251 10.46 -0.01 -11.72
N GLU A 252 9.62 0.38 -10.77
CA GLU A 252 8.20 0.01 -10.74
C GLU A 252 7.24 1.19 -10.62
N GLY A 253 7.70 2.35 -10.11
CA GLY A 253 6.87 3.53 -9.85
C GLY A 253 6.69 4.46 -11.04
N GLU A 254 6.01 5.58 -10.80
CA GLU A 254 5.82 6.64 -11.80
C GLU A 254 7.14 7.22 -12.30
N ILE A 255 8.18 7.28 -11.44
CA ILE A 255 9.51 7.80 -11.79
C ILE A 255 10.24 7.00 -12.87
N GLN A 256 9.81 5.78 -13.20
CA GLN A 256 10.33 5.06 -14.37
C GLN A 256 10.08 5.83 -15.68
N ASN A 257 9.11 6.74 -15.73
CA ASN A 257 8.88 7.66 -16.85
C ASN A 257 10.01 8.68 -17.03
N LEU A 258 10.86 8.89 -16.03
CA LEU A 258 12.04 9.79 -16.07
C LEU A 258 13.35 9.02 -16.30
N LYS A 259 13.29 7.76 -16.69
CA LYS A 259 14.48 6.93 -16.91
C LYS A 259 15.43 7.55 -17.92
N GLY A 260 16.66 7.82 -17.49
CA GLY A 260 17.69 8.50 -18.30
C GLY A 260 17.71 10.02 -18.13
N GLU A 261 16.80 10.60 -17.38
CA GLU A 261 16.81 12.02 -17.01
C GLU A 261 17.47 12.23 -15.64
N VAL A 262 17.97 13.44 -15.40
CA VAL A 262 18.43 13.85 -14.07
C VAL A 262 17.29 14.53 -13.37
N PHE A 263 16.83 13.96 -12.26
CA PHE A 263 15.78 14.54 -11.43
C PHE A 263 16.13 14.40 -9.93
N SER A 264 15.52 15.22 -9.09
CA SER A 264 15.64 15.12 -7.64
C SER A 264 14.43 14.43 -7.03
N HIS A 265 14.65 13.67 -5.98
CA HIS A 265 13.61 13.08 -5.16
C HIS A 265 13.99 13.12 -3.69
N ASP A 266 13.01 13.01 -2.83
CA ASP A 266 13.16 12.71 -1.40
C ASP A 266 12.59 11.32 -1.14
N GLU A 267 13.03 10.63 -0.08
CA GLU A 267 12.38 9.44 0.43
C GLU A 267 11.46 9.79 1.61
N LEU A 268 10.32 9.11 1.75
CA LEU A 268 9.34 9.41 2.79
C LEU A 268 9.93 9.36 4.20
N TRP A 269 10.86 8.43 4.47
CA TRP A 269 11.51 8.32 5.78
C TRP A 269 12.33 9.57 6.13
N GLU A 270 12.92 10.27 5.15
CA GLU A 270 13.64 11.53 5.38
C GLU A 270 12.68 12.63 5.85
N VAL A 271 11.47 12.65 5.28
CA VAL A 271 10.42 13.60 5.65
C VAL A 271 9.88 13.29 7.04
N VAL A 272 9.59 12.02 7.33
CA VAL A 272 9.11 11.56 8.67
C VAL A 272 10.13 11.84 9.75
N GLN A 273 11.43 11.67 9.48
CA GLN A 273 12.53 11.97 10.41
C GLN A 273 12.92 13.46 10.43
N HIS A 274 12.18 14.33 9.76
CA HIS A 274 12.47 15.78 9.65
C HIS A 274 13.86 16.13 9.06
N LYS A 275 14.48 15.21 8.31
CA LYS A 275 15.72 15.46 7.54
C LYS A 275 15.45 16.24 6.27
N LYS A 276 14.25 16.07 5.74
CA LYS A 276 13.68 16.85 4.65
C LYS A 276 12.41 17.52 5.13
N PRO A 277 12.08 18.70 4.61
CA PRO A 277 10.84 19.38 4.99
C PRO A 277 9.61 18.57 4.57
N GLY A 278 8.53 18.71 5.28
CA GLY A 278 7.19 18.36 4.81
C GLY A 278 6.77 19.25 3.63
N ARG A 279 5.48 19.54 3.49
CA ARG A 279 5.01 20.50 2.49
C ARG A 279 5.57 21.90 2.72
N ILE A 280 6.05 22.51 1.65
CA ILE A 280 6.45 23.91 1.62
C ILE A 280 5.53 24.65 0.64
N ALA A 281 4.75 25.60 1.14
CA ALA A 281 3.88 26.48 0.33
C ALA A 281 2.96 25.72 -0.65
N ASP A 282 2.76 26.29 -1.85
CA ASP A 282 1.82 25.84 -2.87
C ASP A 282 2.46 24.91 -3.92
N GLU A 283 3.52 24.17 -3.55
CA GLU A 283 4.18 23.25 -4.46
C GLU A 283 3.25 22.11 -4.91
N LEU A 284 3.41 21.64 -6.15
CA LEU A 284 2.88 20.37 -6.61
C LEU A 284 3.76 19.26 -6.02
N ILE A 285 3.16 18.29 -5.33
CA ILE A 285 3.89 17.14 -4.78
C ILE A 285 3.30 15.85 -5.34
N VAL A 286 4.18 14.96 -5.80
CA VAL A 286 3.83 13.58 -6.13
C VAL A 286 4.47 12.65 -5.10
N PHE A 287 3.67 11.86 -4.43
CA PHE A 287 4.11 10.71 -3.65
C PHE A 287 3.97 9.47 -4.50
N ASP A 288 5.10 8.88 -4.88
CA ASP A 288 5.17 7.69 -5.74
C ASP A 288 5.44 6.45 -4.89
N SER A 289 4.40 5.61 -4.72
CA SER A 289 4.39 4.47 -3.82
C SER A 289 4.05 3.18 -4.58
N VAL A 290 4.95 2.23 -4.53
CA VAL A 290 4.82 0.91 -5.17
C VAL A 290 4.54 -0.19 -4.16
N GLY A 291 4.63 0.13 -2.86
CA GLY A 291 4.53 -0.81 -1.74
C GLY A 291 5.78 -1.68 -1.59
N PHE A 292 6.29 -1.81 -0.37
CA PHE A 292 7.44 -2.67 -0.09
C PHE A 292 7.37 -3.33 1.29
N GLY A 293 8.33 -4.21 1.57
CA GLY A 293 8.29 -5.13 2.71
C GLY A 293 8.15 -4.48 4.09
N LEU A 294 8.61 -3.23 4.30
CA LEU A 294 8.48 -2.57 5.61
C LEU A 294 7.01 -2.30 5.97
N ALA A 295 6.18 -1.90 5.01
CA ALA A 295 4.75 -1.70 5.28
C ALA A 295 4.06 -3.02 5.66
N ASP A 296 4.46 -4.13 5.04
CA ASP A 296 3.98 -5.47 5.40
C ASP A 296 4.50 -5.90 6.79
N PHE A 297 5.77 -5.60 7.10
CA PHE A 297 6.37 -5.82 8.41
C PHE A 297 5.56 -5.10 9.51
N SER A 298 5.26 -3.83 9.34
CA SER A 298 4.58 -3.01 10.33
C SER A 298 3.21 -3.57 10.70
N VAL A 299 2.41 -3.98 9.73
CA VAL A 299 1.07 -4.54 10.01
C VAL A 299 1.15 -5.97 10.57
N MET A 300 2.16 -6.77 10.18
CA MET A 300 2.39 -8.08 10.80
C MET A 300 2.86 -7.96 12.24
N ARG A 301 3.77 -7.03 12.55
CA ARG A 301 4.19 -6.70 13.92
C ARG A 301 3.00 -6.24 14.76
N MET A 302 2.17 -5.36 14.22
CA MET A 302 0.94 -4.90 14.87
C MET A 302 0.01 -6.05 15.25
N LEU A 303 -0.25 -6.99 14.35
CA LEU A 303 -1.12 -8.14 14.65
C LEU A 303 -0.50 -9.07 15.68
N TYR A 304 0.79 -9.35 15.56
CA TYR A 304 1.49 -10.23 16.49
C TYR A 304 1.49 -9.66 17.92
N GLU A 305 1.79 -8.39 18.08
CA GLU A 305 1.81 -7.69 19.38
C GLU A 305 0.41 -7.55 20.00
N ARG A 306 -0.66 -7.58 19.20
CA ARG A 306 -2.05 -7.68 19.69
C ARG A 306 -2.39 -9.03 20.32
N GLY A 307 -1.63 -10.08 20.04
CA GLY A 307 -1.84 -11.41 20.57
C GLY A 307 -3.11 -12.10 20.10
N ILE A 308 -3.68 -11.69 18.95
CA ILE A 308 -4.87 -12.32 18.38
C ILE A 308 -4.52 -13.62 17.63
N GLY A 309 -5.57 -14.37 17.24
CA GLY A 309 -5.46 -15.62 16.48
C GLY A 309 -5.25 -16.84 17.37
N ASP A 310 -5.50 -18.00 16.79
CA ASP A 310 -5.41 -19.28 17.46
C ASP A 310 -3.99 -19.82 17.49
N ASP A 311 -3.63 -20.50 18.56
CA ASP A 311 -2.39 -21.25 18.62
C ASP A 311 -2.50 -22.50 17.76
N THR A 312 -1.56 -22.69 16.85
CA THR A 312 -1.50 -23.88 15.99
C THR A 312 -0.14 -24.55 16.07
N GLU A 313 -0.15 -25.86 15.98
CA GLU A 313 1.03 -26.71 16.00
C GLU A 313 1.36 -27.18 14.57
N LEU A 314 1.99 -26.32 13.80
CA LEU A 314 2.35 -26.61 12.40
C LEU A 314 3.75 -27.24 12.28
N LEU A 315 4.64 -26.92 13.23
CA LEU A 315 6.02 -27.35 13.17
C LEU A 315 6.24 -28.60 14.01
N PRO A 316 7.13 -29.50 13.59
CA PRO A 316 7.43 -30.71 14.33
C PRO A 316 8.10 -30.39 15.69
N ARG A 317 7.80 -31.21 16.71
CA ARG A 317 8.38 -31.09 18.06
C ARG A 317 8.94 -32.43 18.49
N PRO A 318 10.10 -32.88 17.94
CA PRO A 318 10.74 -34.11 18.38
C PRO A 318 11.19 -33.99 19.84
N ARG A 319 11.24 -35.10 20.57
CA ARG A 319 11.77 -35.15 21.96
C ARG A 319 13.24 -34.74 22.02
N ASP A 320 14.04 -35.15 21.03
CA ASP A 320 15.40 -34.69 20.81
C ASP A 320 15.44 -33.81 19.55
N SER A 321 15.88 -32.55 19.70
CA SER A 321 15.99 -31.59 18.59
C SER A 321 16.94 -32.04 17.46
N LYS A 322 17.81 -33.02 17.71
CA LYS A 322 18.72 -33.64 16.72
C LYS A 322 18.12 -34.86 16.04
N ASP A 323 17.02 -35.42 16.58
CA ASP A 323 16.37 -36.62 16.05
C ASP A 323 15.00 -36.29 15.45
N LEU A 324 15.03 -35.57 14.32
CA LEU A 324 13.80 -35.25 13.57
C LEU A 324 13.09 -36.50 13.04
N PHE A 325 13.86 -37.58 12.77
CA PHE A 325 13.32 -38.83 12.23
C PHE A 325 12.41 -39.56 13.24
N SER A 326 12.60 -39.36 14.55
CA SER A 326 11.76 -39.96 15.60
C SER A 326 10.27 -39.70 15.46
N ILE A 327 9.88 -38.60 14.82
CA ILE A 327 8.46 -38.24 14.54
C ILE A 327 7.75 -39.34 13.75
N PHE A 328 8.45 -40.02 12.84
CA PHE A 328 7.89 -41.16 12.08
C PHE A 328 7.75 -42.44 12.92
N SER A 329 8.49 -42.55 14.02
CA SER A 329 8.45 -43.69 14.92
C SER A 329 7.37 -43.61 16.00
N GLU A 330 6.91 -42.40 16.36
CA GLU A 330 5.93 -42.17 17.41
C GLU A 330 4.46 -42.50 16.99
N GLN A 331 4.22 -42.78 15.70
CA GLN A 331 2.89 -43.20 15.19
C GLN A 331 2.58 -44.68 15.32
N VAL A 332 3.46 -45.50 15.92
CA VAL A 332 3.33 -46.96 15.99
C VAL A 332 2.99 -47.46 17.41
N SER A 333 2.54 -46.60 18.30
CA SER A 333 2.11 -46.97 19.65
C SER A 333 0.64 -46.64 19.94
#